data_2945b7ad61b22106cca86ec69a332ae2
#
_entry.id   2945b7ad61b22106cca86ec69a332ae2
#
_cell.length_a   1.000
_cell.length_b   1.000
_cell.length_c   1.000
_cell.angle_alpha   90.00
_cell.angle_beta   90.00
_cell.angle_gamma   90.00
#
_symmetry.space_group_name_H-M   'P 1'
#
loop_
_entity.id
_entity.type
_entity.pdbx_description
1 polymer ?
#
loop_
_entity_poly.entity_id
_entity_poly.type
_entity_poly.pdbx_seq_one_letter_code
_entity_poly.pdbx_strand_id
1 'polypeptide(L)'
;MRNLTTTLLLIVASLCLNIQAEEQPKRMDLSGSWLFALDRQGTIHAGDALTETVKLPGTTDTNKKGNPLATLPSEGGEGYETTHLSRPWSYKGKAWYQREVEIPADWKGQPVYLRLERTKPTEIYVDTKLVGSSNDISTPQVFELSKVLTPGRHTLTIMVDNGSGIPEQIYANSHAYTEDTQTNWNGIIGDISLSTKAGYTGISGIPGKPGTIHPNFKDFHIEGQHFYANGHKIFLRGKHDACVWPLTGHVAMDVDSWRDYLGTCAAYGLNHVRFHSWCPPEAAFVAADELGIILQPELPFWGDFNDKDTVLMQFLHKEGENILRCYGHHPSFRMFALGNELWGSIPKMAEFIADFRKIAPDKVYTFGSNYYLGYQGVKKGMDYFTTCRVGGEGWGNYGTHTRGSFSFADAADGGMINHFYPNTTMNFEEGCRLAFPEGEVWTKAVPVISHETAQFQTYPNYDEIKKYTGTLYPYNMEMFRDRLDKAGMLDQARDFHKASGLWSLQLYKQDI
;
A
#
# COMPACT_ATOMS: atom_id res chain seq x y z
N MET A 1 -57.36 17.02 -33.23
CA MET A 1 -56.43 17.07 -32.10
C MET A 1 -56.33 15.75 -31.27
N ARG A 2 -57.15 14.76 -31.51
CA ARG A 2 -57.08 13.48 -30.75
C ARG A 2 -56.13 12.43 -31.33
N ASN A 3 -55.65 12.54 -32.58
CA ASN A 3 -54.82 11.55 -33.22
C ASN A 3 -53.30 11.81 -33.13
N LEU A 4 -52.86 13.04 -32.75
CA LEU A 4 -51.43 13.35 -32.57
C LEU A 4 -50.89 12.90 -31.21
N THR A 5 -51.75 12.87 -30.17
CA THR A 5 -51.34 12.45 -28.82
C THR A 5 -51.12 10.98 -28.69
N THR A 6 -51.86 10.15 -29.45
CA THR A 6 -51.73 8.69 -29.42
C THR A 6 -50.50 8.18 -30.17
N THR A 7 -50.11 8.89 -31.24
CA THR A 7 -48.88 8.54 -32.01
C THR A 7 -47.62 8.94 -31.25
N LEU A 8 -47.66 10.03 -30.48
CA LEU A 8 -46.47 10.44 -29.67
C LEU A 8 -46.26 9.51 -28.48
N LEU A 9 -47.32 8.97 -27.85
CA LEU A 9 -47.22 8.02 -26.77
C LEU A 9 -46.70 6.63 -27.24
N LEU A 10 -47.02 6.20 -28.46
CA LEU A 10 -46.47 4.97 -29.05
C LEU A 10 -45.01 5.08 -29.45
N ILE A 11 -44.53 6.25 -29.88
CA ILE A 11 -43.13 6.49 -30.21
C ILE A 11 -42.29 6.56 -28.94
N VAL A 12 -42.78 7.19 -27.86
CA VAL A 12 -42.08 7.24 -26.56
C VAL A 12 -42.06 5.83 -25.92
N ALA A 13 -43.11 5.03 -26.03
CA ALA A 13 -43.10 3.66 -25.55
C ALA A 13 -42.16 2.73 -26.35
N SER A 14 -42.02 2.94 -27.68
CA SER A 14 -41.04 2.20 -28.50
C SER A 14 -39.58 2.62 -28.27
N LEU A 15 -39.31 3.86 -27.83
CA LEU A 15 -37.99 4.31 -27.46
C LEU A 15 -37.54 3.87 -26.06
N CYS A 16 -38.51 3.55 -25.18
CA CYS A 16 -38.22 3.01 -23.84
C CYS A 16 -37.98 1.50 -23.80
N LEU A 17 -38.26 0.76 -24.88
CA LEU A 17 -38.19 -0.71 -24.93
C LEU A 17 -36.87 -1.27 -25.47
N ASN A 18 -35.87 -0.42 -25.78
CA ASN A 18 -34.58 -0.87 -26.23
C ASN A 18 -33.44 -0.53 -25.23
N ILE A 19 -33.73 -0.37 -23.95
CA ILE A 19 -32.70 -0.58 -22.94
C ILE A 19 -32.57 -2.09 -22.81
N GLN A 20 -31.74 -2.69 -23.68
CA GLN A 20 -31.23 -4.05 -23.40
C GLN A 20 -30.62 -3.94 -22.02
N ALA A 21 -31.18 -4.65 -21.04
CA ALA A 21 -30.56 -4.84 -19.75
C ALA A 21 -29.14 -5.36 -20.04
N GLU A 22 -28.13 -4.57 -19.71
CA GLU A 22 -26.74 -4.97 -19.89
C GLU A 22 -26.59 -6.30 -19.14
N GLU A 23 -26.31 -7.39 -19.87
CA GLU A 23 -26.19 -8.71 -19.27
C GLU A 23 -25.13 -8.64 -18.18
N GLN A 24 -25.48 -9.01 -16.95
CA GLN A 24 -24.54 -8.97 -15.84
C GLN A 24 -23.31 -9.81 -16.16
N PRO A 25 -22.10 -9.30 -15.92
CA PRO A 25 -20.89 -10.05 -16.20
C PRO A 25 -20.92 -11.39 -15.48
N LYS A 26 -20.61 -12.45 -16.18
CA LYS A 26 -20.46 -13.77 -15.60
C LYS A 26 -19.13 -13.86 -14.88
N ARG A 27 -19.11 -14.54 -13.74
CA ARG A 27 -17.91 -14.69 -12.92
C ARG A 27 -17.81 -16.10 -12.36
N MET A 28 -16.60 -16.63 -12.35
CA MET A 28 -16.23 -17.90 -11.73
C MET A 28 -15.17 -17.63 -10.68
N ASP A 29 -15.48 -17.94 -9.43
CA ASP A 29 -14.54 -17.90 -8.32
C ASP A 29 -13.57 -19.09 -8.42
N LEU A 30 -12.28 -18.81 -8.32
CA LEU A 30 -11.21 -19.79 -8.33
C LEU A 30 -10.56 -19.97 -6.95
N SER A 31 -11.17 -19.47 -5.89
CA SER A 31 -10.72 -19.72 -4.52
C SER A 31 -10.82 -21.21 -4.15
N GLY A 32 -10.05 -21.64 -3.17
CA GLY A 32 -10.08 -23.00 -2.65
C GLY A 32 -8.78 -23.77 -2.86
N SER A 33 -8.88 -25.08 -3.12
CA SER A 33 -7.70 -25.95 -3.22
C SER A 33 -7.06 -25.90 -4.60
N TRP A 34 -5.74 -25.78 -4.63
CA TRP A 34 -4.90 -25.80 -5.81
C TRP A 34 -3.79 -26.83 -5.63
N LEU A 35 -3.43 -27.54 -6.68
CA LEU A 35 -2.19 -28.32 -6.74
C LEU A 35 -1.00 -27.36 -6.68
N PHE A 36 0.10 -27.81 -6.08
CA PHE A 36 1.19 -26.90 -5.72
C PHE A 36 2.55 -27.58 -5.75
N ALA A 37 3.60 -26.81 -6.08
CA ALA A 37 4.99 -27.18 -5.85
C ALA A 37 5.87 -25.95 -5.72
N LEU A 38 6.91 -26.04 -4.88
CA LEU A 38 8.02 -25.09 -4.82
C LEU A 38 9.10 -25.49 -5.81
N ASP A 39 9.46 -24.58 -6.70
CA ASP A 39 10.52 -24.82 -7.68
C ASP A 39 11.90 -24.45 -7.14
N ARG A 40 12.40 -25.29 -6.23
CA ARG A 40 13.69 -25.07 -5.55
C ARG A 40 14.90 -25.16 -6.48
N GLN A 41 14.76 -25.83 -7.62
CA GLN A 41 15.85 -26.12 -8.55
C GLN A 41 15.69 -25.40 -9.89
N GLY A 42 14.57 -24.74 -10.13
CA GLY A 42 14.27 -24.08 -11.41
C GLY A 42 13.97 -25.07 -12.54
N THR A 43 13.42 -26.25 -12.21
CA THR A 43 13.23 -27.36 -13.16
C THR A 43 11.77 -27.69 -13.42
N ILE A 44 10.83 -27.05 -12.74
CA ILE A 44 9.41 -27.30 -12.94
C ILE A 44 8.91 -26.54 -14.18
N HIS A 45 8.11 -27.21 -14.99
CA HIS A 45 7.49 -26.67 -16.18
C HIS A 45 5.96 -26.81 -16.14
N ALA A 46 5.28 -25.98 -16.91
CA ALA A 46 3.83 -26.10 -17.07
C ALA A 46 3.49 -27.47 -17.70
N GLY A 47 2.62 -28.22 -17.03
CA GLY A 47 2.27 -29.59 -17.41
C GLY A 47 2.92 -30.67 -16.54
N ASP A 48 3.89 -30.33 -15.73
CA ASP A 48 4.42 -31.27 -14.74
C ASP A 48 3.35 -31.58 -13.68
N ALA A 49 3.39 -32.80 -13.16
CA ALA A 49 2.47 -33.22 -12.11
C ALA A 49 2.85 -32.57 -10.78
N LEU A 50 2.01 -31.69 -10.27
CA LEU A 50 2.16 -31.11 -8.94
C LEU A 50 1.48 -32.01 -7.90
N THR A 51 2.15 -32.31 -6.81
CA THR A 51 1.71 -33.34 -5.85
C THR A 51 1.24 -32.80 -4.50
N GLU A 52 1.62 -31.58 -4.18
CA GLU A 52 1.16 -30.91 -2.96
C GLU A 52 -0.13 -30.13 -3.20
N THR A 53 -0.75 -29.68 -2.13
CA THR A 53 -1.92 -28.82 -2.18
C THR A 53 -1.77 -27.60 -1.28
N VAL A 54 -2.36 -26.50 -1.71
CA VAL A 54 -2.49 -25.26 -0.94
C VAL A 54 -3.88 -24.67 -1.10
N LYS A 55 -4.26 -23.80 -0.18
CA LYS A 55 -5.46 -22.96 -0.30
C LYS A 55 -5.10 -21.59 -0.83
N LEU A 56 -5.84 -21.15 -1.85
CA LEU A 56 -5.81 -19.78 -2.35
C LEU A 56 -7.21 -19.14 -2.22
N PRO A 57 -7.34 -17.85 -1.95
CA PRO A 57 -6.29 -16.90 -1.63
C PRO A 57 -5.46 -17.29 -0.43
N GLY A 58 -4.14 -16.96 -0.47
CA GLY A 58 -3.20 -17.24 0.59
C GLY A 58 -1.76 -17.20 0.10
N THR A 59 -0.84 -17.39 1.02
CA THR A 59 0.60 -17.40 0.75
C THR A 59 1.22 -18.77 1.06
N THR A 60 2.46 -18.97 0.64
CA THR A 60 3.21 -20.21 0.99
C THR A 60 3.27 -20.39 2.49
N ASP A 61 3.55 -19.34 3.24
CA ASP A 61 3.66 -19.38 4.71
C ASP A 61 2.33 -19.62 5.41
N THR A 62 1.20 -19.02 4.96
CA THR A 62 -0.13 -19.35 5.51
C THR A 62 -0.52 -20.81 5.26
N ASN A 63 0.00 -21.41 4.21
CA ASN A 63 -0.14 -22.82 3.89
C ASN A 63 0.93 -23.72 4.50
N LYS A 64 1.84 -23.17 5.32
CA LYS A 64 2.97 -23.90 5.94
C LYS A 64 3.86 -24.57 4.90
N LYS A 65 4.12 -23.87 3.80
CA LYS A 65 5.01 -24.27 2.71
C LYS A 65 6.24 -23.38 2.68
N GLY A 66 7.39 -23.98 2.43
CA GLY A 66 8.65 -23.25 2.40
C GLY A 66 9.74 -23.96 3.21
N ASN A 67 10.70 -23.17 3.67
CA ASN A 67 11.73 -23.63 4.60
C ASN A 67 11.23 -23.38 6.01
N PRO A 68 11.07 -24.41 6.84
CA PRO A 68 10.73 -24.22 8.23
C PRO A 68 11.85 -23.47 8.96
N LEU A 69 11.51 -22.63 9.91
CA LEU A 69 12.49 -22.02 10.80
C LEU A 69 13.16 -23.14 11.62
N ALA A 70 14.40 -23.46 11.27
CA ALA A 70 15.10 -24.61 11.84
C ALA A 70 15.47 -24.42 13.32
N THR A 71 15.77 -23.18 13.70
CA THR A 71 16.05 -22.76 15.07
C THR A 71 15.44 -21.39 15.30
N LEU A 72 14.89 -21.16 16.47
CA LEU A 72 14.54 -19.80 16.87
C LEU A 72 15.81 -18.96 16.87
N PRO A 73 15.73 -17.68 16.48
CA PRO A 73 16.85 -16.76 16.52
C PRO A 73 17.49 -16.79 17.92
N SER A 74 18.82 -16.84 18.00
CA SER A 74 19.53 -16.91 19.27
C SER A 74 19.81 -15.52 19.82
N GLU A 75 19.80 -15.38 21.14
CA GLU A 75 20.27 -14.18 21.82
C GLU A 75 21.73 -13.91 21.44
N GLY A 76 22.00 -12.76 20.82
CA GLY A 76 23.33 -12.38 20.33
C GLY A 76 23.58 -12.67 18.85
N GLY A 77 22.57 -13.21 18.11
CA GLY A 77 22.56 -13.16 16.65
C GLY A 77 22.52 -11.71 16.17
N GLU A 78 22.95 -11.45 14.96
CA GLU A 78 22.90 -10.11 14.34
C GLU A 78 21.50 -9.54 14.50
N GLY A 79 21.29 -8.48 15.26
CA GLY A 79 20.07 -7.88 15.80
C GLY A 79 18.77 -7.88 14.96
N TYR A 80 18.84 -8.49 13.82
CA TYR A 80 17.78 -8.62 12.83
C TYR A 80 16.52 -9.32 13.39
N GLU A 81 16.71 -10.44 14.11
CA GLU A 81 15.59 -11.23 14.63
C GLU A 81 14.88 -10.59 15.83
N THR A 82 15.45 -9.53 16.38
CA THR A 82 14.85 -8.80 17.51
C THR A 82 14.07 -7.58 17.07
N THR A 83 14.24 -7.15 15.84
CA THR A 83 13.64 -5.91 15.30
C THR A 83 12.26 -6.12 14.71
N HIS A 84 11.92 -7.33 14.34
CA HIS A 84 10.64 -7.70 13.76
C HIS A 84 10.18 -9.11 14.16
N LEU A 85 8.95 -9.48 13.76
CA LEU A 85 8.42 -10.82 13.97
C LEU A 85 9.14 -11.83 13.08
N SER A 86 9.26 -13.07 13.55
CA SER A 86 9.86 -14.15 12.77
C SER A 86 8.84 -14.83 11.87
N ARG A 87 9.26 -15.25 10.69
CA ARG A 87 8.45 -16.05 9.75
C ARG A 87 8.76 -17.54 9.93
N PRO A 88 7.85 -18.36 10.48
CA PRO A 88 8.08 -19.79 10.71
C PRO A 88 8.31 -20.60 9.43
N TRP A 89 7.74 -20.13 8.31
CA TRP A 89 7.89 -20.74 7.00
C TRP A 89 8.29 -19.68 6.00
N SER A 90 9.45 -19.79 5.39
CA SER A 90 9.94 -18.82 4.41
C SER A 90 10.23 -19.47 3.07
N TYR A 91 9.95 -18.74 2.00
CA TYR A 91 10.33 -19.15 0.66
C TYR A 91 10.55 -17.94 -0.25
N LYS A 92 11.67 -17.94 -0.97
CA LYS A 92 11.99 -16.96 -2.00
C LYS A 92 12.33 -17.70 -3.29
N GLY A 93 11.58 -17.44 -4.36
CA GLY A 93 11.73 -18.09 -5.66
C GLY A 93 10.39 -18.43 -6.30
N LYS A 94 10.41 -19.32 -7.28
CA LYS A 94 9.26 -19.72 -8.06
C LYS A 94 8.41 -20.75 -7.33
N ALA A 95 7.10 -20.50 -7.29
CA ALA A 95 6.10 -21.45 -6.81
C ALA A 95 5.03 -21.66 -7.89
N TRP A 96 4.61 -22.88 -8.08
CA TRP A 96 3.68 -23.28 -9.11
C TRP A 96 2.35 -23.70 -8.51
N TYR A 97 1.27 -23.17 -9.06
CA TYR A 97 -0.11 -23.40 -8.66
C TYR A 97 -0.89 -23.89 -9.87
N GLN A 98 -1.62 -25.00 -9.74
CA GLN A 98 -2.34 -25.60 -10.85
C GLN A 98 -3.74 -26.02 -10.45
N ARG A 99 -4.72 -25.79 -11.34
CA ARG A 99 -6.11 -26.19 -11.15
C ARG A 99 -6.79 -26.49 -12.47
N GLU A 100 -7.65 -27.53 -12.48
CA GLU A 100 -8.61 -27.72 -13.56
C GLU A 100 -9.75 -26.72 -13.46
N VAL A 101 -10.13 -26.12 -14.56
CA VAL A 101 -11.27 -25.22 -14.70
C VAL A 101 -12.19 -25.70 -15.82
N GLU A 102 -13.50 -25.63 -15.60
CA GLU A 102 -14.52 -25.96 -16.59
C GLU A 102 -15.18 -24.67 -17.07
N ILE A 103 -14.88 -24.24 -18.29
CA ILE A 103 -15.47 -23.03 -18.87
C ILE A 103 -16.88 -23.34 -19.36
N PRO A 104 -17.93 -22.66 -18.85
CA PRO A 104 -19.31 -22.94 -19.19
C PRO A 104 -19.62 -22.73 -20.68
N ALA A 105 -20.50 -23.54 -21.23
CA ALA A 105 -20.91 -23.47 -22.65
C ALA A 105 -21.51 -22.10 -23.02
N ASP A 106 -22.17 -21.45 -22.08
CA ASP A 106 -22.81 -20.15 -22.25
C ASP A 106 -21.81 -18.96 -22.24
N TRP A 107 -20.49 -19.24 -22.03
CA TRP A 107 -19.40 -18.26 -22.23
C TRP A 107 -18.86 -18.26 -23.66
N LYS A 108 -19.40 -19.11 -24.53
CA LYS A 108 -18.96 -19.18 -25.93
C LYS A 108 -19.07 -17.83 -26.63
N GLY A 109 -17.94 -17.37 -27.19
CA GLY A 109 -17.88 -16.10 -27.90
C GLY A 109 -17.82 -14.86 -27.01
N GLN A 110 -17.81 -15.03 -25.71
CA GLN A 110 -17.59 -13.94 -24.77
C GLN A 110 -16.08 -13.77 -24.46
N PRO A 111 -15.62 -12.57 -24.09
CA PRO A 111 -14.27 -12.41 -23.57
C PRO A 111 -14.14 -13.16 -22.23
N VAL A 112 -12.94 -13.67 -21.95
CA VAL A 112 -12.61 -14.32 -20.68
C VAL A 112 -11.35 -13.67 -20.12
N TYR A 113 -11.47 -13.14 -18.90
CA TYR A 113 -10.39 -12.49 -18.18
C TYR A 113 -10.08 -13.24 -16.90
N LEU A 114 -8.80 -13.55 -16.67
CA LEU A 114 -8.31 -14.00 -15.38
C LEU A 114 -7.89 -12.74 -14.59
N ARG A 115 -8.37 -12.64 -13.35
CA ARG A 115 -7.96 -11.63 -12.38
C ARG A 115 -7.24 -12.28 -11.21
N LEU A 116 -6.09 -11.72 -10.85
CA LEU A 116 -5.33 -12.06 -9.64
C LEU A 116 -5.17 -10.79 -8.81
N GLU A 117 -5.88 -10.70 -7.70
CA GLU A 117 -5.77 -9.54 -6.84
C GLU A 117 -4.61 -9.72 -5.86
N ARG A 118 -3.61 -8.87 -6.02
CA ARG A 118 -2.40 -8.81 -5.22
C ARG A 118 -1.59 -10.11 -5.19
N THR A 119 -0.54 -10.09 -5.96
CA THR A 119 0.45 -11.16 -6.06
C THR A 119 1.83 -10.59 -6.37
N LYS A 120 2.81 -11.42 -6.57
CA LYS A 120 4.16 -11.10 -7.03
C LYS A 120 4.26 -11.32 -8.55
N PRO A 121 5.41 -11.15 -9.22
CA PRO A 121 5.54 -11.48 -10.64
C PRO A 121 4.99 -12.86 -10.98
N THR A 122 4.22 -12.94 -12.08
CA THR A 122 3.55 -14.19 -12.50
C THR A 122 3.79 -14.52 -13.97
N GLU A 123 3.70 -15.81 -14.25
CA GLU A 123 3.46 -16.36 -15.59
C GLU A 123 2.19 -17.21 -15.56
N ILE A 124 1.34 -17.05 -16.57
CA ILE A 124 0.06 -17.74 -16.69
C ILE A 124 0.11 -18.72 -17.86
N TYR A 125 -0.30 -19.95 -17.59
CA TYR A 125 -0.35 -21.01 -18.59
C TYR A 125 -1.75 -21.60 -18.66
N VAL A 126 -2.21 -21.88 -19.88
CA VAL A 126 -3.43 -22.65 -20.16
C VAL A 126 -3.04 -23.87 -20.96
N ASP A 127 -3.36 -25.07 -20.47
CA ASP A 127 -3.03 -26.35 -21.11
C ASP A 127 -1.55 -26.41 -21.53
N THR A 128 -0.65 -26.04 -20.64
CA THR A 128 0.82 -25.98 -20.84
C THR A 128 1.37 -24.79 -21.66
N LYS A 129 0.51 -24.05 -22.34
CA LYS A 129 0.94 -22.90 -23.16
C LYS A 129 1.04 -21.63 -22.33
N LEU A 130 2.18 -20.94 -22.37
CA LEU A 130 2.32 -19.59 -21.81
C LEU A 130 1.40 -18.61 -22.55
N VAL A 131 0.54 -17.94 -21.79
CA VAL A 131 -0.49 -17.04 -22.35
C VAL A 131 -0.38 -15.61 -21.82
N GLY A 132 0.42 -15.38 -20.80
CA GLY A 132 0.66 -14.04 -20.26
C GLY A 132 1.67 -14.03 -19.11
N SER A 133 2.20 -12.86 -18.83
CA SER A 133 3.03 -12.60 -17.66
C SER A 133 2.78 -11.17 -17.15
N SER A 134 2.99 -10.95 -15.85
CA SER A 134 2.94 -9.61 -15.27
C SER A 134 3.93 -9.48 -14.12
N ASN A 135 4.42 -8.28 -13.92
CA ASN A 135 5.22 -7.90 -12.75
C ASN A 135 4.59 -6.74 -11.96
N ASP A 136 3.29 -6.49 -12.14
CA ASP A 136 2.55 -5.50 -11.38
C ASP A 136 2.40 -5.99 -9.92
N ILE A 137 2.80 -5.15 -8.96
CA ILE A 137 2.78 -5.50 -7.53
C ILE A 137 1.80 -4.67 -6.71
N SER A 138 1.37 -3.52 -7.23
CA SER A 138 0.49 -2.58 -6.54
C SER A 138 -0.99 -2.71 -6.93
N THR A 139 -1.27 -3.36 -8.05
CA THR A 139 -2.62 -3.47 -8.64
C THR A 139 -2.94 -4.91 -9.02
N PRO A 140 -4.22 -5.25 -9.28
CA PRO A 140 -4.58 -6.55 -9.81
C PRO A 140 -3.88 -6.83 -11.13
N GLN A 141 -3.43 -8.07 -11.31
CA GLN A 141 -2.98 -8.56 -12.60
C GLN A 141 -4.18 -9.12 -13.35
N VAL A 142 -4.44 -8.63 -14.57
CA VAL A 142 -5.57 -9.02 -15.39
C VAL A 142 -5.07 -9.53 -16.74
N PHE A 143 -5.49 -10.76 -17.11
CA PHE A 143 -5.06 -11.41 -18.34
C PHE A 143 -6.28 -11.71 -19.21
N GLU A 144 -6.25 -11.28 -20.48
CA GLU A 144 -7.28 -11.67 -21.44
C GLU A 144 -6.95 -13.05 -22.01
N LEU A 145 -7.80 -14.02 -21.69
CA LEU A 145 -7.63 -15.43 -22.08
C LEU A 145 -8.65 -15.93 -23.08
N SER A 146 -9.42 -15.04 -23.71
CA SER A 146 -10.54 -15.35 -24.62
C SER A 146 -10.18 -16.29 -25.78
N LYS A 147 -8.91 -16.23 -26.23
CA LYS A 147 -8.44 -17.06 -27.35
C LYS A 147 -8.04 -18.49 -26.97
N VAL A 148 -7.87 -18.74 -25.68
CA VAL A 148 -7.34 -20.01 -25.15
C VAL A 148 -8.32 -20.71 -24.20
N LEU A 149 -9.07 -19.98 -23.38
CA LEU A 149 -10.12 -20.52 -22.52
C LEU A 149 -11.47 -20.56 -23.27
N THR A 150 -11.65 -21.59 -24.09
CA THR A 150 -12.93 -21.88 -24.75
C THR A 150 -13.81 -22.74 -23.85
N PRO A 151 -15.15 -22.86 -24.13
CA PRO A 151 -15.99 -23.77 -23.36
C PRO A 151 -15.44 -25.18 -23.30
N GLY A 152 -15.39 -25.75 -22.10
CA GLY A 152 -14.83 -27.08 -21.82
C GLY A 152 -13.78 -27.05 -20.71
N ARG A 153 -13.11 -28.17 -20.54
CA ARG A 153 -12.14 -28.38 -19.48
C ARG A 153 -10.77 -27.92 -19.91
N HIS A 154 -10.10 -27.15 -19.04
CA HIS A 154 -8.75 -26.65 -19.22
C HIS A 154 -7.94 -26.79 -17.92
N THR A 155 -6.62 -26.85 -18.06
CA THR A 155 -5.71 -26.74 -16.92
C THR A 155 -5.15 -25.34 -16.87
N LEU A 156 -5.47 -24.60 -15.80
CA LEU A 156 -4.89 -23.30 -15.51
C LEU A 156 -3.69 -23.48 -14.57
N THR A 157 -2.51 -23.03 -15.01
CA THR A 157 -1.30 -23.04 -14.19
C THR A 157 -0.77 -21.62 -14.03
N ILE A 158 -0.45 -21.25 -12.79
CA ILE A 158 0.10 -19.96 -12.40
C ILE A 158 1.46 -20.20 -11.75
N MET A 159 2.51 -19.62 -12.29
CA MET A 159 3.81 -19.53 -11.63
C MET A 159 3.90 -18.15 -10.97
N VAL A 160 4.27 -18.10 -9.69
CA VAL A 160 4.51 -16.86 -8.92
C VAL A 160 5.96 -16.85 -8.47
N ASP A 161 6.67 -15.75 -8.74
CA ASP A 161 8.08 -15.58 -8.36
C ASP A 161 8.26 -14.36 -7.46
N ASN A 162 8.54 -14.58 -6.18
CA ASN A 162 8.88 -13.51 -5.25
C ASN A 162 10.40 -13.26 -5.13
N GLY A 163 11.20 -13.93 -5.95
CA GLY A 163 12.66 -13.83 -5.97
C GLY A 163 13.24 -13.06 -7.15
N SER A 164 12.45 -12.87 -8.23
CA SER A 164 12.90 -12.16 -9.43
C SER A 164 11.72 -11.47 -10.15
N GLY A 165 12.00 -10.80 -11.28
CA GLY A 165 10.99 -10.20 -12.15
C GLY A 165 10.67 -8.73 -11.91
N ILE A 166 11.25 -8.11 -10.89
CA ILE A 166 11.17 -6.65 -10.62
C ILE A 166 12.58 -6.07 -10.44
N PRO A 167 12.75 -4.74 -10.51
CA PRO A 167 14.04 -4.11 -10.22
C PRO A 167 14.56 -4.49 -8.83
N GLU A 168 15.87 -4.73 -8.74
CA GLU A 168 16.51 -5.23 -7.52
C GLU A 168 16.28 -4.30 -6.31
N GLN A 169 16.25 -2.99 -6.54
CA GLN A 169 16.05 -2.00 -5.50
C GLN A 169 14.71 -2.14 -4.78
N ILE A 170 13.68 -2.66 -5.44
CA ILE A 170 12.34 -2.82 -4.87
C ILE A 170 12.32 -3.86 -3.74
N TYR A 171 13.18 -4.87 -3.79
CA TYR A 171 13.23 -5.91 -2.74
C TYR A 171 13.62 -5.35 -1.36
N ALA A 172 14.48 -4.35 -1.31
CA ALA A 172 14.91 -3.73 -0.08
C ALA A 172 14.16 -2.41 0.20
N ASN A 173 13.78 -1.70 -0.85
CA ASN A 173 13.33 -0.31 -0.78
C ASN A 173 11.84 -0.15 -1.12
N SER A 174 11.01 -1.06 -0.61
CA SER A 174 9.55 -0.98 -0.73
C SER A 174 8.86 -1.75 0.40
N HIS A 175 7.93 -1.13 1.10
CA HIS A 175 7.11 -1.84 2.08
C HIS A 175 6.14 -2.86 1.44
N ALA A 176 5.98 -2.84 0.13
CA ALA A 176 5.28 -3.92 -0.57
C ALA A 176 6.11 -5.21 -0.70
N TYR A 177 7.42 -5.16 -0.40
CA TYR A 177 8.33 -6.27 -0.72
C TYR A 177 9.45 -6.53 0.31
N THR A 178 9.75 -5.60 1.22
CA THR A 178 10.88 -5.73 2.14
C THR A 178 10.66 -6.81 3.20
N GLU A 179 11.75 -7.46 3.60
CA GLU A 179 11.73 -8.39 4.74
C GLU A 179 11.55 -7.65 6.07
N ASP A 180 11.90 -6.37 6.17
CA ASP A 180 11.73 -5.56 7.39
C ASP A 180 10.27 -5.48 7.85
N THR A 181 9.33 -5.56 6.92
CA THR A 181 7.88 -5.64 7.21
C THR A 181 7.26 -6.99 6.90
N GLN A 182 8.07 -8.01 6.63
CA GLN A 182 7.69 -9.38 6.23
C GLN A 182 6.71 -9.41 5.04
N THR A 183 6.91 -8.56 4.05
CA THR A 183 6.00 -8.45 2.90
C THR A 183 6.49 -9.21 1.66
N ASN A 184 7.66 -9.84 1.71
CA ASN A 184 8.15 -10.71 0.64
C ASN A 184 7.60 -12.15 0.78
N TRP A 185 6.30 -12.29 0.69
CA TRP A 185 5.61 -13.58 0.61
C TRP A 185 5.45 -14.04 -0.84
N ASN A 186 5.22 -15.36 -1.06
CA ASN A 186 4.82 -15.93 -2.34
C ASN A 186 3.38 -16.41 -2.25
N GLY A 187 2.56 -16.14 -3.27
CA GLY A 187 1.16 -16.51 -3.31
C GLY A 187 0.26 -15.49 -3.99
N ILE A 188 -1.04 -15.65 -3.82
CA ILE A 188 -2.09 -14.74 -4.28
C ILE A 188 -3.02 -14.50 -3.10
N ILE A 189 -3.08 -13.27 -2.59
CA ILE A 189 -3.72 -13.00 -1.30
C ILE A 189 -5.14 -12.46 -1.39
N GLY A 190 -5.59 -12.08 -2.57
CA GLY A 190 -6.94 -11.57 -2.81
C GLY A 190 -7.73 -12.39 -3.82
N ASP A 191 -8.62 -11.74 -4.55
CA ASP A 191 -9.52 -12.38 -5.51
C ASP A 191 -8.76 -13.13 -6.61
N ILE A 192 -9.19 -14.36 -6.86
CA ILE A 192 -8.76 -15.16 -8.02
C ILE A 192 -10.02 -15.56 -8.76
N SER A 193 -10.24 -15.00 -9.93
CA SER A 193 -11.48 -15.25 -10.66
C SER A 193 -11.31 -15.19 -12.17
N LEU A 194 -12.19 -15.92 -12.87
CA LEU A 194 -12.48 -15.72 -14.29
C LEU A 194 -13.75 -14.88 -14.43
N SER A 195 -13.79 -13.99 -15.41
CA SER A 195 -14.98 -13.19 -15.69
C SER A 195 -15.11 -12.85 -17.17
N THR A 196 -16.34 -12.53 -17.60
CA THR A 196 -16.60 -12.10 -18.98
C THR A 196 -16.46 -10.60 -19.21
N LYS A 197 -16.03 -9.85 -18.19
CA LYS A 197 -15.77 -8.41 -18.27
C LYS A 197 -14.44 -8.07 -17.58
N ALA A 198 -13.57 -7.35 -18.27
CA ALA A 198 -12.32 -6.88 -17.70
C ALA A 198 -12.59 -5.98 -16.48
N GLY A 199 -11.76 -6.10 -15.44
CA GLY A 199 -11.85 -5.26 -14.24
C GLY A 199 -13.09 -5.52 -13.36
N TYR A 200 -13.85 -6.58 -13.63
CA TYR A 200 -14.96 -6.96 -12.75
C TYR A 200 -14.41 -7.55 -11.45
N THR A 201 -14.56 -6.81 -10.36
CA THR A 201 -13.93 -7.15 -9.08
C THR A 201 -14.78 -8.11 -8.24
N GLY A 202 -16.09 -8.16 -8.48
CA GLY A 202 -17.01 -8.87 -7.58
C GLY A 202 -17.07 -8.28 -6.18
N ILE A 203 -16.29 -7.26 -5.88
CA ILE A 203 -16.42 -6.46 -4.65
C ILE A 203 -17.70 -5.65 -4.82
N SER A 204 -18.76 -6.11 -4.19
CA SER A 204 -20.00 -5.34 -4.01
C SER A 204 -19.80 -4.33 -2.87
N GLY A 205 -18.76 -3.52 -2.96
CA GLY A 205 -18.75 -2.25 -2.28
C GLY A 205 -19.77 -1.40 -3.02
N ILE A 206 -20.79 -0.96 -2.37
CA ILE A 206 -21.66 0.07 -2.91
C ILE A 206 -20.72 1.24 -3.20
N PRO A 207 -20.40 1.55 -4.46
CA PRO A 207 -19.93 2.88 -4.78
C PRO A 207 -21.01 3.74 -4.17
N GLY A 208 -20.69 4.61 -3.22
CA GLY A 208 -21.69 5.43 -2.56
C GLY A 208 -22.69 5.87 -3.61
N LYS A 209 -23.97 5.68 -3.36
CA LYS A 209 -25.05 5.86 -4.34
C LYS A 209 -24.65 6.94 -5.33
N PRO A 210 -24.67 6.70 -6.66
CA PRO A 210 -24.24 7.73 -7.61
C PRO A 210 -24.83 9.09 -7.18
N GLY A 211 -23.98 10.02 -6.74
CA GLY A 211 -24.40 11.32 -6.26
C GLY A 211 -24.12 11.67 -4.79
N THR A 212 -23.64 10.75 -3.94
CA THR A 212 -23.23 11.09 -2.57
C THR A 212 -21.74 10.86 -2.37
N ILE A 213 -20.95 11.86 -2.75
CA ILE A 213 -19.54 11.92 -2.34
C ILE A 213 -19.50 12.36 -0.88
N HIS A 214 -18.69 11.67 -0.05
CA HIS A 214 -18.50 12.06 1.34
C HIS A 214 -18.02 13.53 1.40
N PRO A 215 -18.51 14.35 2.34
CA PRO A 215 -18.16 15.78 2.41
C PRO A 215 -16.66 16.07 2.40
N ASN A 216 -15.82 15.19 2.97
CA ASN A 216 -14.36 15.35 2.99
C ASN A 216 -13.73 15.32 1.58
N PHE A 217 -14.43 14.85 0.55
CA PHE A 217 -13.90 14.71 -0.80
C PHE A 217 -14.49 15.71 -1.79
N LYS A 218 -15.56 16.40 -1.39
CA LYS A 218 -16.16 17.41 -2.23
C LYS A 218 -15.24 18.62 -2.28
N ASP A 219 -14.93 19.08 -3.49
CA ASP A 219 -14.09 20.25 -3.75
C ASP A 219 -12.73 20.20 -3.03
N PHE A 220 -12.13 18.99 -2.90
CA PHE A 220 -10.79 18.86 -2.29
C PHE A 220 -9.76 19.59 -3.14
N HIS A 221 -9.16 20.64 -2.60
CA HIS A 221 -8.19 21.47 -3.30
C HIS A 221 -7.23 22.17 -2.34
N ILE A 222 -6.29 22.90 -2.90
CA ILE A 222 -5.30 23.69 -2.17
C ILE A 222 -5.49 25.18 -2.48
N GLU A 223 -5.54 26.00 -1.43
CA GLU A 223 -5.44 27.46 -1.53
C GLU A 223 -4.30 27.96 -0.64
N GLY A 224 -3.27 28.51 -1.28
CA GLY A 224 -2.05 28.92 -0.56
C GLY A 224 -1.42 27.77 0.22
N GLN A 225 -1.32 27.92 1.53
CA GLN A 225 -0.68 26.94 2.43
C GLN A 225 -1.66 25.93 3.05
N HIS A 226 -2.90 25.84 2.55
CA HIS A 226 -3.93 25.07 3.23
C HIS A 226 -4.70 24.16 2.28
N PHE A 227 -5.09 23.00 2.82
CA PHE A 227 -6.06 22.12 2.17
C PHE A 227 -7.49 22.59 2.48
N TYR A 228 -8.35 22.44 1.51
CA TYR A 228 -9.77 22.70 1.62
C TYR A 228 -10.58 21.50 1.15
N ALA A 229 -11.70 21.26 1.79
CA ALA A 229 -12.71 20.32 1.35
C ALA A 229 -14.10 20.91 1.59
N ASN A 230 -14.96 20.86 0.57
CA ASN A 230 -16.33 21.39 0.63
C ASN A 230 -16.38 22.87 1.10
N GLY A 231 -15.45 23.68 0.64
CA GLY A 231 -15.33 25.10 0.99
C GLY A 231 -14.82 25.39 2.41
N HIS A 232 -14.42 24.37 3.15
CA HIS A 232 -13.86 24.51 4.50
C HIS A 232 -12.38 24.18 4.52
N LYS A 233 -11.60 24.99 5.23
CA LYS A 233 -10.22 24.69 5.54
C LYS A 233 -10.17 23.41 6.39
N ILE A 234 -9.35 22.45 5.98
CA ILE A 234 -9.14 21.22 6.71
C ILE A 234 -7.70 21.10 7.20
N PHE A 235 -7.51 20.40 8.29
CA PHE A 235 -6.23 20.02 8.83
C PHE A 235 -6.08 18.50 8.74
N LEU A 236 -5.02 18.03 8.08
CA LEU A 236 -4.76 16.60 7.94
C LEU A 236 -4.10 16.08 9.21
N ARG A 237 -4.78 15.15 9.88
CA ARG A 237 -4.26 14.36 10.99
C ARG A 237 -4.05 12.96 10.47
N GLY A 238 -2.80 12.64 10.14
CA GLY A 238 -2.47 11.45 9.41
C GLY A 238 -1.91 10.31 10.26
N LYS A 239 -2.05 9.12 9.74
CA LYS A 239 -1.35 7.91 10.17
C LYS A 239 -0.39 7.47 9.06
N HIS A 240 0.81 7.10 9.45
CA HIS A 240 1.76 6.39 8.62
C HIS A 240 1.43 4.88 8.60
N ASP A 241 1.47 4.26 7.42
CA ASP A 241 1.24 2.83 7.25
C ASP A 241 2.35 2.20 6.39
N ALA A 242 3.05 1.23 6.96
CA ALA A 242 4.17 0.51 6.34
C ALA A 242 3.82 -0.93 5.94
N CYS A 243 2.55 -1.21 5.62
CA CYS A 243 2.08 -2.54 5.21
C CYS A 243 2.28 -3.65 6.27
N VAL A 244 2.29 -3.29 7.56
CA VAL A 244 2.50 -4.26 8.64
C VAL A 244 1.19 -4.86 9.10
N TRP A 245 1.01 -6.15 8.86
CA TRP A 245 -0.15 -6.95 9.24
C TRP A 245 0.29 -8.14 10.09
N PRO A 246 0.56 -7.93 11.38
CA PRO A 246 1.33 -8.86 12.20
C PRO A 246 0.63 -10.20 12.47
N LEU A 247 -0.70 -10.24 12.46
CA LEU A 247 -1.44 -11.48 12.74
C LEU A 247 -1.64 -12.36 11.49
N THR A 248 -1.67 -11.77 10.31
CA THR A 248 -1.92 -12.47 9.04
C THR A 248 -0.67 -12.68 8.20
N GLY A 249 0.37 -11.84 8.40
CA GLY A 249 1.60 -11.84 7.62
C GLY A 249 1.45 -11.27 6.20
N HIS A 250 0.28 -10.77 5.86
CA HIS A 250 -0.02 -10.06 4.61
C HIS A 250 -1.21 -9.12 4.82
N VAL A 251 -1.32 -8.13 3.95
CA VAL A 251 -2.41 -7.14 3.99
C VAL A 251 -3.78 -7.79 3.85
N ALA A 252 -4.78 -7.27 4.55
CA ALA A 252 -6.16 -7.68 4.38
C ALA A 252 -6.70 -7.25 3.01
N MET A 253 -7.45 -8.13 2.36
CA MET A 253 -8.00 -7.92 1.02
C MET A 253 -9.52 -7.71 1.02
N ASP A 254 -10.15 -7.76 2.18
CA ASP A 254 -11.59 -7.58 2.37
C ASP A 254 -11.93 -6.20 2.95
N VAL A 255 -13.11 -5.71 2.61
CA VAL A 255 -13.57 -4.37 3.00
C VAL A 255 -13.84 -4.27 4.50
N ASP A 256 -14.31 -5.34 5.14
CA ASP A 256 -14.67 -5.33 6.56
C ASP A 256 -13.43 -5.13 7.45
N SER A 257 -12.34 -5.83 7.16
CA SER A 257 -11.05 -5.61 7.84
C SER A 257 -10.55 -4.16 7.69
N TRP A 258 -10.75 -3.57 6.52
CA TRP A 258 -10.39 -2.17 6.28
C TRP A 258 -11.35 -1.18 6.96
N ARG A 259 -12.64 -1.50 7.08
CA ARG A 259 -13.58 -0.70 7.88
C ARG A 259 -13.19 -0.68 9.35
N ASP A 260 -12.80 -1.83 9.90
CA ASP A 260 -12.34 -1.92 11.29
C ASP A 260 -11.06 -1.11 11.51
N TYR A 261 -10.10 -1.25 10.60
CA TYR A 261 -8.83 -0.53 10.66
C TYR A 261 -9.02 0.99 10.53
N LEU A 262 -9.66 1.45 9.46
CA LEU A 262 -9.89 2.87 9.21
C LEU A 262 -10.92 3.46 10.18
N GLY A 263 -11.91 2.69 10.60
CA GLY A 263 -12.85 3.08 11.65
C GLY A 263 -12.17 3.35 12.98
N THR A 264 -11.17 2.54 13.33
CA THR A 264 -10.31 2.81 14.49
C THR A 264 -9.55 4.12 14.32
N CYS A 265 -8.95 4.36 13.14
CA CYS A 265 -8.29 5.63 12.84
C CYS A 265 -9.25 6.82 13.03
N ALA A 266 -10.46 6.73 12.46
CA ALA A 266 -11.49 7.77 12.58
C ALA A 266 -11.90 8.02 14.03
N ALA A 267 -12.04 6.96 14.85
CA ALA A 267 -12.37 7.07 16.25
C ALA A 267 -11.30 7.83 17.08
N TYR A 268 -10.04 7.76 16.64
CA TYR A 268 -8.95 8.57 17.21
C TYR A 268 -8.85 9.99 16.59
N GLY A 269 -9.76 10.36 15.69
CA GLY A 269 -9.80 11.68 15.04
C GLY A 269 -8.84 11.82 13.86
N LEU A 270 -8.30 10.72 13.35
CA LEU A 270 -7.48 10.72 12.13
C LEU A 270 -8.39 10.80 10.90
N ASN A 271 -8.00 11.59 9.93
CA ASN A 271 -8.74 11.79 8.68
C ASN A 271 -7.89 11.55 7.43
N HIS A 272 -6.66 11.06 7.61
CA HIS A 272 -5.70 10.83 6.54
C HIS A 272 -4.84 9.59 6.84
N VAL A 273 -4.55 8.80 5.81
CA VAL A 273 -3.57 7.70 5.89
C VAL A 273 -2.59 7.81 4.73
N ARG A 274 -1.31 7.84 5.07
CA ARG A 274 -0.19 7.75 4.13
C ARG A 274 0.32 6.32 4.08
N PHE A 275 0.39 5.74 2.90
CA PHE A 275 0.92 4.40 2.66
C PHE A 275 2.36 4.50 2.19
N HIS A 276 3.29 4.29 3.12
CA HIS A 276 4.72 4.46 2.92
C HIS A 276 5.27 3.45 1.92
N SER A 277 5.68 3.91 0.74
CA SER A 277 6.24 3.11 -0.36
C SER A 277 5.43 1.86 -0.74
N TRP A 278 4.10 1.96 -0.67
CA TRP A 278 3.17 0.95 -1.17
C TRP A 278 1.79 1.53 -1.46
N CYS A 279 0.96 0.77 -2.18
CA CYS A 279 -0.43 1.11 -2.46
C CYS A 279 -1.35 0.03 -1.87
N PRO A 280 -2.40 0.41 -1.09
CA PRO A 280 -3.34 -0.54 -0.53
C PRO A 280 -4.25 -1.15 -1.61
N PRO A 281 -4.97 -2.25 -1.30
CA PRO A 281 -5.94 -2.84 -2.22
C PRO A 281 -7.21 -1.99 -2.34
N GLU A 282 -8.03 -2.29 -3.35
CA GLU A 282 -9.33 -1.62 -3.59
C GLU A 282 -10.23 -1.59 -2.35
N ALA A 283 -10.18 -2.65 -1.53
CA ALA A 283 -10.94 -2.74 -0.28
C ALA A 283 -10.67 -1.57 0.68
N ALA A 284 -9.44 -1.08 0.73
CA ALA A 284 -9.07 0.07 1.54
C ALA A 284 -9.71 1.37 1.03
N PHE A 285 -9.72 1.56 -0.29
CA PHE A 285 -10.35 2.73 -0.90
C PHE A 285 -11.86 2.72 -0.69
N VAL A 286 -12.51 1.57 -0.84
CA VAL A 286 -13.95 1.41 -0.58
C VAL A 286 -14.28 1.78 0.87
N ALA A 287 -13.55 1.23 1.85
CA ALA A 287 -13.76 1.56 3.26
C ALA A 287 -13.47 3.04 3.56
N ALA A 288 -12.44 3.61 2.94
CA ALA A 288 -12.12 5.03 3.11
C ALA A 288 -13.17 5.96 2.50
N ASP A 289 -13.73 5.58 1.34
CA ASP A 289 -14.84 6.32 0.71
C ASP A 289 -16.06 6.40 1.62
N GLU A 290 -16.37 5.30 2.33
CA GLU A 290 -17.47 5.24 3.30
C GLU A 290 -17.21 6.08 4.56
N LEU A 291 -15.99 6.07 5.06
CA LEU A 291 -15.60 6.68 6.33
C LEU A 291 -15.12 8.13 6.21
N GLY A 292 -14.90 8.62 5.00
CA GLY A 292 -14.41 9.97 4.76
C GLY A 292 -12.94 10.19 5.11
N ILE A 293 -12.09 9.16 4.98
CA ILE A 293 -10.66 9.23 5.22
C ILE A 293 -9.92 9.46 3.91
N ILE A 294 -9.05 10.44 3.88
CA ILE A 294 -8.21 10.76 2.72
C ILE A 294 -7.05 9.77 2.67
N LEU A 295 -6.85 9.13 1.53
CA LEU A 295 -5.76 8.21 1.30
C LEU A 295 -4.66 8.83 0.43
N GLN A 296 -3.41 8.53 0.80
CA GLN A 296 -2.20 8.90 0.08
C GLN A 296 -1.35 7.64 -0.17
N PRO A 297 -1.63 6.86 -1.21
CA PRO A 297 -0.68 5.84 -1.67
C PRO A 297 0.59 6.47 -2.22
N GLU A 298 1.66 5.66 -2.24
CA GLU A 298 2.95 6.01 -2.83
C GLU A 298 3.36 4.97 -3.87
N LEU A 299 4.26 5.36 -4.78
CA LEU A 299 4.99 4.37 -5.57
C LEU A 299 5.73 3.41 -4.63
N PRO A 300 5.87 2.14 -4.99
CA PRO A 300 6.47 1.13 -4.13
C PRO A 300 8.01 1.27 -4.08
N PHE A 301 8.49 2.43 -3.63
CA PHE A 301 9.93 2.73 -3.65
C PHE A 301 10.35 3.79 -2.63
N TRP A 302 11.54 3.63 -2.08
CA TRP A 302 12.34 4.68 -1.48
C TRP A 302 13.79 4.59 -1.95
N GLY A 303 14.48 5.73 -2.07
CA GLY A 303 15.89 5.73 -2.45
C GLY A 303 16.24 6.64 -3.63
N ASP A 304 17.23 6.22 -4.43
CA ASP A 304 17.77 6.99 -5.55
C ASP A 304 16.83 6.94 -6.77
N PHE A 305 16.13 8.05 -7.01
CA PHE A 305 15.30 8.24 -8.20
C PHE A 305 16.19 8.55 -9.42
N ASN A 306 16.97 7.56 -9.83
CA ASN A 306 18.04 7.69 -10.79
C ASN A 306 17.49 7.62 -12.23
N ASP A 307 17.50 8.74 -12.94
CA ASP A 307 17.02 8.84 -14.32
C ASP A 307 17.83 8.01 -15.34
N LYS A 308 19.03 7.55 -14.96
CA LYS A 308 19.85 6.64 -15.78
C LYS A 308 19.47 5.17 -15.60
N ASP A 309 18.83 4.82 -14.51
CA ASP A 309 18.28 3.48 -14.31
C ASP A 309 16.93 3.37 -15.03
N THR A 310 17.00 3.10 -16.32
CA THR A 310 15.79 3.04 -17.16
C THR A 310 14.85 1.91 -16.79
N VAL A 311 15.37 0.81 -16.23
CA VAL A 311 14.56 -0.34 -15.81
C VAL A 311 13.72 0.03 -14.60
N LEU A 312 14.33 0.61 -13.58
CA LEU A 312 13.63 1.10 -12.39
C LEU A 312 12.62 2.19 -12.74
N MET A 313 13.02 3.18 -13.56
CA MET A 313 12.13 4.27 -13.94
C MET A 313 10.91 3.79 -14.74
N GLN A 314 11.09 2.87 -15.69
CA GLN A 314 9.96 2.30 -16.44
C GLN A 314 9.03 1.49 -15.52
N PHE A 315 9.58 0.72 -14.60
CA PHE A 315 8.80 -0.03 -13.62
C PHE A 315 7.96 0.91 -12.74
N LEU A 316 8.58 1.91 -12.12
CA LEU A 316 7.90 2.86 -11.25
C LEU A 316 6.85 3.69 -11.97
N HIS A 317 7.14 4.11 -13.22
CA HIS A 317 6.17 4.86 -14.03
C HIS A 317 4.94 4.00 -14.33
N LYS A 318 5.15 2.74 -14.74
CA LYS A 318 4.07 1.77 -14.99
C LYS A 318 3.23 1.51 -13.73
N GLU A 319 3.88 1.28 -12.58
CA GLU A 319 3.17 1.10 -11.30
C GLU A 319 2.29 2.31 -10.96
N GLY A 320 2.82 3.54 -11.14
CA GLY A 320 2.06 4.76 -10.89
C GLY A 320 0.87 4.93 -11.82
N GLU A 321 1.05 4.67 -13.12
CA GLU A 321 -0.08 4.69 -14.08
C GLU A 321 -1.15 3.65 -13.70
N ASN A 322 -0.73 2.44 -13.35
CA ASN A 322 -1.65 1.37 -12.95
C ASN A 322 -2.43 1.75 -11.68
N ILE A 323 -1.76 2.28 -10.64
CA ILE A 323 -2.41 2.75 -9.42
C ILE A 323 -3.48 3.81 -9.74
N LEU A 324 -3.13 4.80 -10.54
CA LEU A 324 -4.05 5.89 -10.90
C LEU A 324 -5.22 5.41 -11.77
N ARG A 325 -4.99 4.52 -12.72
CA ARG A 325 -6.04 3.95 -13.58
C ARG A 325 -6.97 3.01 -12.81
N CYS A 326 -6.41 2.18 -11.91
CA CYS A 326 -7.20 1.23 -11.12
C CYS A 326 -8.01 1.92 -10.02
N TYR A 327 -7.39 2.83 -9.28
CA TYR A 327 -7.97 3.36 -8.04
C TYR A 327 -8.28 4.86 -8.09
N GLY A 328 -7.84 5.58 -9.13
CA GLY A 328 -8.04 7.02 -9.24
C GLY A 328 -9.50 7.50 -9.25
N HIS A 329 -10.44 6.60 -9.53
CA HIS A 329 -11.87 6.88 -9.47
C HIS A 329 -12.45 6.96 -8.05
N HIS A 330 -11.72 6.46 -7.03
CA HIS A 330 -12.16 6.54 -5.64
C HIS A 330 -12.08 7.96 -5.09
N PRO A 331 -13.18 8.48 -4.49
CA PRO A 331 -13.18 9.80 -3.90
C PRO A 331 -12.16 10.00 -2.78
N SER A 332 -11.85 8.95 -2.01
CA SER A 332 -10.84 8.97 -0.93
C SER A 332 -9.41 9.11 -1.42
N PHE A 333 -9.11 8.70 -2.66
CA PHE A 333 -7.78 8.84 -3.25
C PHE A 333 -7.55 10.29 -3.70
N ARG A 334 -7.07 11.15 -2.81
CA ARG A 334 -6.85 12.57 -3.11
C ARG A 334 -5.40 12.97 -3.26
N MET A 335 -4.49 12.22 -2.65
CA MET A 335 -3.08 12.58 -2.56
C MET A 335 -2.21 11.44 -3.10
N PHE A 336 -1.15 11.77 -3.86
CA PHE A 336 -0.24 10.79 -4.40
C PHE A 336 1.21 11.27 -4.32
N ALA A 337 2.11 10.41 -3.86
CA ALA A 337 3.53 10.70 -3.77
C ALA A 337 4.37 9.69 -4.57
N LEU A 338 5.53 10.13 -5.07
CA LEU A 338 6.43 9.29 -5.86
C LEU A 338 7.23 8.29 -5.01
N GLY A 339 7.04 8.29 -3.70
CA GLY A 339 7.70 7.37 -2.79
C GLY A 339 8.19 8.06 -1.53
N ASN A 340 9.03 7.36 -0.79
CA ASN A 340 9.58 7.85 0.47
C ASN A 340 11.05 8.22 0.34
N GLU A 341 11.50 9.22 1.14
CA GLU A 341 12.91 9.61 1.29
C GLU A 341 13.74 9.54 -0.01
N LEU A 342 13.19 10.11 -1.07
CA LEU A 342 13.80 10.06 -2.39
C LEU A 342 14.97 11.06 -2.50
N TRP A 343 15.95 10.69 -3.29
CA TRP A 343 16.97 11.58 -3.84
C TRP A 343 17.12 11.31 -5.34
N GLY A 344 18.05 12.00 -6.02
CA GLY A 344 18.29 11.80 -7.44
C GLY A 344 17.66 12.87 -8.32
N SER A 345 17.03 12.46 -9.43
CA SER A 345 16.64 13.36 -10.52
C SER A 345 15.32 14.11 -10.25
N ILE A 346 15.42 15.35 -9.80
CA ILE A 346 14.28 16.27 -9.67
C ILE A 346 13.53 16.46 -11.00
N PRO A 347 14.22 16.65 -12.16
CA PRO A 347 13.51 16.74 -13.43
C PRO A 347 12.68 15.50 -13.77
N LYS A 348 13.19 14.29 -13.47
CA LYS A 348 12.47 13.04 -13.71
C LYS A 348 11.25 12.91 -12.78
N MET A 349 11.37 13.30 -11.52
CA MET A 349 10.21 13.37 -10.61
C MET A 349 9.13 14.31 -11.12
N ALA A 350 9.51 15.50 -11.63
CA ALA A 350 8.57 16.45 -12.22
C ALA A 350 7.90 15.90 -13.49
N GLU A 351 8.63 15.17 -14.32
CA GLU A 351 8.11 14.48 -15.50
C GLU A 351 7.04 13.45 -15.10
N PHE A 352 7.32 12.60 -14.12
CA PHE A 352 6.35 11.61 -13.61
C PHE A 352 5.06 12.27 -13.13
N ILE A 353 5.16 13.31 -12.31
CA ILE A 353 3.96 14.03 -11.86
C ILE A 353 3.21 14.66 -13.02
N ALA A 354 3.90 15.22 -14.01
CA ALA A 354 3.24 15.80 -15.17
C ALA A 354 2.44 14.75 -15.97
N ASP A 355 2.96 13.53 -16.08
CA ASP A 355 2.28 12.43 -16.77
C ASP A 355 1.12 11.87 -15.92
N PHE A 356 1.32 11.68 -14.64
CA PHE A 356 0.28 11.20 -13.72
C PHE A 356 -0.90 12.17 -13.62
N ARG A 357 -0.62 13.47 -13.66
CA ARG A 357 -1.65 14.52 -13.68
C ARG A 357 -2.52 14.49 -14.93
N LYS A 358 -2.04 13.98 -16.06
CA LYS A 358 -2.86 13.76 -17.26
C LYS A 358 -3.88 12.63 -17.06
N ILE A 359 -3.53 11.63 -16.22
CA ILE A 359 -4.39 10.48 -15.94
C ILE A 359 -5.42 10.85 -14.85
N ALA A 360 -4.99 11.51 -13.79
CA ALA A 360 -5.84 11.85 -12.64
C ALA A 360 -5.62 13.33 -12.23
N PRO A 361 -6.22 14.28 -12.96
CA PRO A 361 -6.00 15.72 -12.75
C PRO A 361 -6.62 16.27 -11.45
N ASP A 362 -7.50 15.51 -10.82
CA ASP A 362 -8.20 15.86 -9.58
C ASP A 362 -7.42 15.49 -8.30
N LYS A 363 -6.23 14.94 -8.44
CA LYS A 363 -5.35 14.58 -7.33
C LYS A 363 -4.33 15.69 -7.07
N VAL A 364 -3.83 15.74 -5.85
CA VAL A 364 -2.66 16.56 -5.50
C VAL A 364 -1.43 15.68 -5.36
N TYR A 365 -0.30 16.17 -5.84
CA TYR A 365 0.93 15.41 -6.04
C TYR A 365 2.10 16.02 -5.30
N THR A 366 3.00 15.14 -4.80
CA THR A 366 4.30 15.54 -4.27
C THR A 366 5.39 14.56 -4.75
N PHE A 367 6.64 14.99 -4.69
CA PHE A 367 7.77 14.10 -5.02
C PHE A 367 7.98 13.00 -3.96
N GLY A 368 7.51 13.21 -2.77
CA GLY A 368 7.64 12.29 -1.66
C GLY A 368 8.16 13.03 -0.45
N SER A 369 8.05 12.40 0.70
CA SER A 369 8.67 12.92 1.87
C SER A 369 10.13 12.55 1.85
N ASN A 370 10.95 13.48 2.20
CA ASN A 370 12.35 13.24 2.05
C ASN A 370 13.15 13.97 3.09
N TYR A 371 13.98 13.23 3.71
CA TYR A 371 15.12 13.67 4.43
C TYR A 371 16.01 14.58 3.54
N TYR A 372 16.30 14.14 2.32
CA TYR A 372 17.20 14.83 1.40
C TYR A 372 16.49 15.96 0.64
N LEU A 373 15.30 15.69 0.11
CA LEU A 373 14.47 16.72 -0.53
C LEU A 373 13.99 17.77 0.48
N GLY A 374 13.84 17.41 1.75
CA GLY A 374 13.52 18.34 2.82
C GLY A 374 14.48 19.52 2.89
N TYR A 375 15.75 19.31 2.57
CA TYR A 375 16.73 20.38 2.45
C TYR A 375 16.64 21.17 1.15
N GLN A 376 16.03 20.62 0.12
CA GLN A 376 15.90 21.27 -1.18
C GLN A 376 14.63 22.09 -1.33
N GLY A 377 13.70 21.94 -0.39
CA GLY A 377 12.43 22.66 -0.36
C GLY A 377 11.48 22.31 -1.52
N VAL A 378 10.47 23.16 -1.70
CA VAL A 378 9.44 23.00 -2.72
C VAL A 378 10.03 23.11 -4.12
N LYS A 379 9.71 22.17 -5.01
CA LYS A 379 10.12 22.18 -6.42
C LYS A 379 8.91 22.32 -7.33
N LYS A 380 9.16 22.79 -8.56
CA LYS A 380 8.13 22.90 -9.59
C LYS A 380 7.52 21.52 -9.87
N GLY A 381 6.20 21.44 -9.79
CA GLY A 381 5.44 20.20 -9.98
C GLY A 381 4.79 19.68 -8.71
N MET A 382 5.30 20.03 -7.53
CA MET A 382 4.67 19.71 -6.25
C MET A 382 3.46 20.60 -5.99
N ASP A 383 2.38 20.02 -5.47
CA ASP A 383 1.22 20.76 -4.97
C ASP A 383 1.31 20.97 -3.44
N TYR A 384 1.99 20.09 -2.74
CA TYR A 384 2.25 20.17 -1.31
C TYR A 384 3.66 19.65 -1.01
N PHE A 385 4.17 19.98 0.15
CA PHE A 385 5.50 19.60 0.58
C PHE A 385 5.43 18.69 1.80
N THR A 386 6.17 17.59 1.77
CA THR A 386 6.32 16.69 2.91
C THR A 386 7.77 16.67 3.34
N THR A 387 8.01 16.83 4.63
CA THR A 387 9.37 16.79 5.17
C THR A 387 9.39 16.36 6.62
N CYS A 388 10.43 15.65 6.99
CA CYS A 388 10.74 15.39 8.39
C CYS A 388 11.68 16.46 8.98
N ARG A 389 12.17 17.38 8.15
CA ARG A 389 13.09 18.44 8.56
C ARG A 389 12.95 19.68 7.71
N VAL A 390 13.15 20.80 8.34
CA VAL A 390 13.30 22.09 7.69
C VAL A 390 14.51 22.78 8.29
N GLY A 391 15.48 23.16 7.45
CA GLY A 391 16.71 23.81 7.91
C GLY A 391 17.79 22.84 8.33
N GLY A 392 18.97 23.39 8.55
CA GLY A 392 20.16 22.64 8.90
C GLY A 392 20.95 22.09 7.70
N GLU A 393 22.20 21.76 7.92
CA GLU A 393 23.09 21.15 6.93
C GLU A 393 23.36 19.70 7.32
N GLY A 394 23.00 18.75 6.45
CA GLY A 394 23.32 17.34 6.61
C GLY A 394 22.89 16.71 7.94
N TRP A 395 23.47 15.59 8.28
CA TRP A 395 23.29 14.92 9.56
C TRP A 395 24.02 15.70 10.67
N GLY A 396 23.29 16.11 11.68
CA GLY A 396 23.87 16.65 12.91
C GLY A 396 23.84 18.15 13.10
N ASN A 397 23.40 18.93 12.11
CA ASN A 397 23.22 20.38 12.28
C ASN A 397 21.74 20.75 12.05
N TYR A 398 20.97 20.87 13.12
CA TYR A 398 19.51 20.96 13.07
C TYR A 398 19.04 22.27 13.68
N GLY A 399 18.79 23.23 12.84
CA GLY A 399 18.14 24.47 13.26
C GLY A 399 16.64 24.30 13.46
N THR A 400 16.00 23.44 12.66
CA THR A 400 14.56 23.21 12.70
C THR A 400 14.22 21.78 12.27
N HIS A 401 13.13 21.25 12.80
CA HIS A 401 12.62 19.94 12.47
C HIS A 401 11.10 19.98 12.34
N THR A 402 10.54 19.14 11.48
CA THR A 402 9.11 18.90 11.39
C THR A 402 8.74 17.50 11.89
N ARG A 403 9.74 16.62 12.03
CA ARG A 403 9.57 15.30 12.63
C ARG A 403 9.96 15.40 14.09
N GLY A 404 8.97 15.35 14.99
CA GLY A 404 9.16 15.23 16.41
C GLY A 404 10.47 15.80 16.91
N SER A 405 10.56 17.13 17.04
CA SER A 405 11.82 17.79 17.38
C SER A 405 12.52 17.16 18.56
N PHE A 406 11.75 16.61 19.46
CA PHE A 406 12.26 15.92 20.64
C PHE A 406 12.90 14.57 20.33
N SER A 407 12.31 13.76 19.46
CA SER A 407 12.85 12.44 19.14
C SER A 407 14.14 12.50 18.37
N PHE A 408 14.31 13.55 17.59
CA PHE A 408 15.43 13.64 16.68
C PHE A 408 16.72 14.18 17.33
N ALA A 409 16.59 15.21 18.11
CA ALA A 409 17.74 15.80 18.80
C ALA A 409 18.23 14.92 19.95
N ASP A 410 17.32 14.21 20.56
CA ASP A 410 17.59 13.44 21.77
C ASP A 410 18.33 12.14 21.54
N ALA A 411 18.34 11.63 20.32
CA ALA A 411 19.20 10.50 19.97
C ALA A 411 20.71 10.82 20.22
N ALA A 412 21.08 12.08 20.09
CA ALA A 412 22.44 12.54 20.36
C ALA A 412 22.68 12.90 21.84
N ASP A 413 21.66 13.40 22.52
CA ASP A 413 21.79 13.99 23.87
C ASP A 413 21.25 13.07 24.98
N GLY A 414 20.65 11.96 24.65
CA GLY A 414 20.20 10.93 25.60
C GLY A 414 18.94 11.27 26.38
N GLY A 415 18.19 12.31 25.99
CA GLY A 415 17.00 12.70 26.72
C GLY A 415 15.93 13.37 25.86
N MET A 416 14.82 12.71 25.65
CA MET A 416 13.76 13.14 24.73
C MET A 416 13.03 14.42 25.16
N ILE A 417 12.92 14.69 26.43
CA ILE A 417 12.06 15.73 26.97
C ILE A 417 12.81 17.01 27.29
N ASN A 418 14.12 16.99 27.17
CA ASN A 418 14.98 18.08 27.63
C ASN A 418 15.52 18.92 26.49
N HIS A 419 15.01 18.79 25.28
CA HIS A 419 15.54 19.53 24.17
C HIS A 419 15.21 21.01 24.28
N PHE A 420 16.26 21.85 24.18
CA PHE A 420 16.15 23.28 24.46
C PHE A 420 15.56 24.11 23.32
N TYR A 421 15.39 23.50 22.15
CA TYR A 421 14.97 24.21 20.95
C TYR A 421 13.73 23.57 20.33
N PRO A 422 12.53 23.74 20.95
CA PRO A 422 11.31 23.27 20.32
C PRO A 422 11.08 24.02 19.01
N ASN A 423 10.72 23.31 17.97
CA ASN A 423 10.43 23.89 16.66
C ASN A 423 9.22 24.82 16.64
N THR A 424 8.49 24.89 17.71
CA THR A 424 7.29 25.72 17.87
C THR A 424 7.54 27.22 17.73
N THR A 425 8.80 27.66 17.79
CA THR A 425 9.16 29.06 17.67
C THR A 425 9.54 29.49 16.26
N MET A 426 9.73 28.53 15.34
CA MET A 426 10.16 28.80 13.98
C MET A 426 9.13 28.27 12.98
N ASN A 427 8.63 29.14 12.14
CA ASN A 427 7.72 28.71 11.08
C ASN A 427 8.51 28.11 9.90
N PHE A 428 7.79 27.39 9.03
CA PHE A 428 8.39 26.71 7.89
C PHE A 428 9.14 27.68 6.96
N GLU A 429 8.57 28.82 6.65
CA GLU A 429 9.17 29.83 5.76
C GLU A 429 10.50 30.34 6.33
N GLU A 430 10.54 30.64 7.61
CA GLU A 430 11.75 31.10 8.28
C GLU A 430 12.83 30.02 8.33
N GLY A 431 12.45 28.78 8.68
CA GLY A 431 13.38 27.65 8.70
C GLY A 431 14.04 27.43 7.36
N CYS A 432 13.27 27.52 6.31
CA CYS A 432 13.78 27.32 4.98
C CYS A 432 14.64 28.51 4.49
N ARG A 433 14.26 29.72 4.81
CA ARG A 433 15.09 30.89 4.53
C ARG A 433 16.47 30.78 5.17
N LEU A 434 16.54 30.20 6.35
CA LEU A 434 17.84 29.93 7.02
C LEU A 434 18.62 28.78 6.35
N ALA A 435 17.94 27.74 5.91
CA ALA A 435 18.58 26.60 5.26
C ALA A 435 19.03 26.86 3.83
N PHE A 436 18.29 27.73 3.11
CA PHE A 436 18.47 27.98 1.68
C PHE A 436 18.44 29.49 1.39
N PRO A 437 19.39 30.28 1.90
CA PRO A 437 19.31 31.74 1.82
C PRO A 437 19.37 32.30 0.40
N GLU A 438 19.84 31.53 -0.58
CA GLU A 438 19.99 31.94 -1.97
C GLU A 438 19.02 31.18 -2.92
N GLY A 439 18.07 30.37 -2.39
CA GLY A 439 17.29 29.44 -3.18
C GLY A 439 16.01 30.03 -3.77
N GLU A 440 15.64 29.56 -4.97
CA GLU A 440 14.31 29.74 -5.58
C GLU A 440 13.18 29.06 -4.79
N VAL A 441 13.48 28.54 -3.62
CA VAL A 441 12.70 27.60 -2.83
C VAL A 441 11.34 28.14 -2.42
N TRP A 442 11.20 29.48 -2.34
CA TRP A 442 10.06 30.14 -1.67
C TRP A 442 9.16 30.88 -2.61
N THR A 443 9.27 30.67 -3.89
CA THR A 443 8.42 31.35 -4.88
C THR A 443 6.95 30.92 -4.85
N LYS A 444 6.64 29.80 -4.18
CA LYS A 444 5.27 29.31 -4.07
C LYS A 444 4.98 28.79 -2.66
N ALA A 445 4.06 29.44 -1.97
CA ALA A 445 3.50 28.90 -0.74
C ALA A 445 2.62 27.67 -1.07
N VAL A 446 2.90 26.55 -0.43
CA VAL A 446 2.14 25.30 -0.53
C VAL A 446 1.89 24.73 0.86
N PRO A 447 0.90 23.86 1.06
CA PRO A 447 0.75 23.15 2.32
C PRO A 447 2.01 22.33 2.65
N VAL A 448 2.35 22.30 3.92
CA VAL A 448 3.44 21.47 4.46
C VAL A 448 2.87 20.41 5.37
N ILE A 449 3.27 19.17 5.13
CA ILE A 449 2.90 18.02 5.97
C ILE A 449 4.16 17.52 6.66
N SER A 450 4.07 17.43 7.98
CA SER A 450 5.08 16.73 8.77
C SER A 450 5.05 15.24 8.45
N HIS A 451 6.21 14.65 8.28
CA HIS A 451 6.39 13.27 7.87
C HIS A 451 7.07 12.48 8.97
N GLU A 452 6.52 11.32 9.29
CA GLU A 452 7.05 10.43 10.32
C GLU A 452 7.30 11.15 11.67
N THR A 453 6.35 11.99 12.06
CA THR A 453 6.40 12.61 13.39
C THR A 453 6.11 11.58 14.49
N ALA A 454 6.57 11.89 15.69
CA ALA A 454 6.31 11.07 16.88
C ALA A 454 6.78 9.61 16.75
N GLN A 455 7.94 9.39 16.18
CA GLN A 455 8.59 8.07 16.14
C GLN A 455 9.14 7.67 17.52
N PHE A 456 8.26 7.65 18.52
CA PHE A 456 8.62 7.27 19.88
C PHE A 456 8.27 5.81 20.11
N GLN A 457 9.25 5.03 20.55
CA GLN A 457 9.05 3.62 20.86
C GLN A 457 8.21 3.47 22.13
N THR A 458 7.22 2.59 22.06
CA THR A 458 6.45 2.16 23.22
C THR A 458 6.95 0.80 23.69
N TYR A 459 6.91 0.59 25.01
CA TYR A 459 7.27 -0.68 25.59
C TYR A 459 6.26 -1.76 25.15
N PRO A 460 6.69 -3.00 24.80
CA PRO A 460 5.78 -4.04 24.33
C PRO A 460 4.73 -4.43 25.36
N ASN A 461 3.53 -4.72 24.89
CA ASN A 461 2.52 -5.41 25.69
C ASN A 461 2.67 -6.93 25.47
N TYR A 462 3.23 -7.64 26.43
CA TYR A 462 3.46 -9.09 26.30
C TYR A 462 2.18 -9.93 26.32
N ASP A 463 1.02 -9.37 26.69
CA ASP A 463 -0.28 -10.03 26.51
C ASP A 463 -0.64 -10.24 25.03
N GLU A 464 0.01 -9.51 24.13
CA GLU A 464 -0.18 -9.65 22.68
C GLU A 464 0.41 -10.97 22.13
N ILE A 465 1.44 -11.54 22.80
CA ILE A 465 2.13 -12.78 22.34
C ILE A 465 1.13 -13.90 22.03
N LYS A 466 0.12 -14.08 22.84
CA LYS A 466 -0.91 -15.12 22.66
C LYS A 466 -1.79 -14.96 21.43
N LYS A 467 -1.78 -13.80 20.78
CA LYS A 467 -2.54 -13.53 19.54
C LYS A 467 -1.86 -14.12 18.30
N TYR A 468 -0.56 -14.39 18.40
CA TYR A 468 0.24 -14.91 17.26
C TYR A 468 0.09 -16.43 17.19
N THR A 469 -0.94 -16.87 16.47
CA THR A 469 -1.27 -18.31 16.33
C THR A 469 -1.07 -18.82 14.89
N GLY A 470 -0.54 -17.99 14.00
CA GLY A 470 -0.55 -18.22 12.56
C GLY A 470 0.79 -18.04 11.87
N THR A 471 0.82 -17.11 10.94
CA THR A 471 1.89 -16.96 9.94
C THR A 471 3.18 -16.37 10.50
N LEU A 472 3.09 -15.46 11.47
CA LEU A 472 4.26 -14.85 12.10
C LEU A 472 4.38 -15.30 13.56
N TYR A 473 5.59 -15.29 14.06
CA TYR A 473 5.93 -15.71 15.42
C TYR A 473 6.57 -14.54 16.20
N PRO A 474 6.11 -14.23 17.42
CA PRO A 474 6.53 -13.06 18.19
C PRO A 474 7.79 -13.33 19.02
N TYR A 475 8.82 -13.90 18.44
CA TYR A 475 10.06 -14.28 19.13
C TYR A 475 10.74 -13.08 19.79
N ASN A 476 10.77 -11.93 19.11
CA ASN A 476 11.30 -10.69 19.65
C ASN A 476 10.60 -10.29 20.94
N MET A 477 9.26 -10.38 20.99
CA MET A 477 8.49 -10.06 22.20
C MET A 477 8.78 -11.05 23.34
N GLU A 478 8.90 -12.35 23.03
CA GLU A 478 9.25 -13.37 24.02
C GLU A 478 10.64 -13.11 24.61
N MET A 479 11.60 -12.79 23.74
CA MET A 479 12.97 -12.52 24.16
C MET A 479 13.04 -11.25 25.05
N PHE A 480 12.34 -10.20 24.72
CA PHE A 480 12.28 -9.00 25.57
C PHE A 480 11.57 -9.27 26.89
N ARG A 481 10.50 -10.07 26.89
CA ARG A 481 9.84 -10.52 28.11
C ARG A 481 10.80 -11.30 29.03
N ASP A 482 11.54 -12.25 28.46
CA ASP A 482 12.47 -13.08 29.21
C ASP A 482 13.66 -12.28 29.76
N ARG A 483 14.11 -11.24 29.04
CA ARG A 483 15.14 -10.30 29.53
C ARG A 483 14.60 -9.48 30.70
N LEU A 484 13.35 -9.05 30.65
CA LEU A 484 12.72 -8.31 31.71
C LEU A 484 12.51 -9.18 32.96
N ASP A 485 12.16 -10.47 32.77
CA ASP A 485 12.03 -11.46 33.85
C ASP A 485 13.38 -11.70 34.54
N LYS A 486 14.45 -11.92 33.77
CA LYS A 486 15.82 -12.05 34.29
C LYS A 486 16.30 -10.80 35.07
N ALA A 487 15.76 -9.64 34.73
CA ALA A 487 16.04 -8.40 35.45
C ALA A 487 15.17 -8.24 36.70
N GLY A 488 14.24 -9.15 37.00
CA GLY A 488 13.35 -9.11 38.12
C GLY A 488 12.27 -8.02 38.06
N MET A 489 11.91 -7.59 36.82
CA MET A 489 10.97 -6.48 36.60
C MET A 489 9.74 -6.86 35.78
N LEU A 490 9.49 -8.16 35.55
CA LEU A 490 8.39 -8.61 34.67
C LEU A 490 7.00 -8.17 35.19
N ASP A 491 6.82 -8.09 36.51
CA ASP A 491 5.61 -7.61 37.16
C ASP A 491 5.30 -6.14 36.83
N GLN A 492 6.32 -5.35 36.45
CA GLN A 492 6.21 -3.94 36.07
C GLN A 492 5.95 -3.72 34.60
N ALA A 493 5.92 -4.79 33.78
CA ALA A 493 5.82 -4.69 32.31
C ALA A 493 4.63 -3.85 31.83
N ARG A 494 3.47 -4.00 32.48
CA ARG A 494 2.27 -3.21 32.17
C ARG A 494 2.42 -1.73 32.47
N ASP A 495 3.16 -1.38 33.51
CA ASP A 495 3.39 0.01 33.89
C ASP A 495 4.36 0.66 32.91
N PHE A 496 5.41 -0.06 32.46
CA PHE A 496 6.30 0.40 31.41
C PHE A 496 5.55 0.64 30.08
N HIS A 497 4.67 -0.28 29.69
CA HIS A 497 3.83 -0.12 28.51
C HIS A 497 2.94 1.12 28.60
N LYS A 498 2.23 1.31 29.70
CA LYS A 498 1.36 2.47 29.90
C LYS A 498 2.14 3.78 29.95
N ALA A 499 3.25 3.83 30.68
CA ALA A 499 4.06 5.03 30.82
C ALA A 499 4.64 5.46 29.46
N SER A 500 5.22 4.52 28.70
CA SER A 500 5.76 4.81 27.37
C SER A 500 4.69 5.25 26.37
N GLY A 501 3.51 4.64 26.40
CA GLY A 501 2.37 5.03 25.56
C GLY A 501 1.86 6.44 25.89
N LEU A 502 1.77 6.81 27.16
CA LEU A 502 1.39 8.17 27.58
C LEU A 502 2.42 9.21 27.15
N TRP A 503 3.70 8.89 27.25
CA TRP A 503 4.79 9.75 26.79
C TRP A 503 4.74 9.96 25.29
N SER A 504 4.62 8.89 24.52
CA SER A 504 4.48 8.97 23.06
C SER A 504 3.31 9.86 22.68
N LEU A 505 2.17 9.72 23.36
CA LEU A 505 0.99 10.55 23.09
C LEU A 505 1.24 12.04 23.43
N GLN A 506 1.91 12.33 24.52
CA GLN A 506 2.23 13.71 24.90
C GLN A 506 3.18 14.37 23.91
N LEU A 507 4.24 13.65 23.51
CA LEU A 507 5.20 14.15 22.55
C LEU A 507 4.54 14.37 21.17
N TYR A 508 3.69 13.44 20.74
CA TYR A 508 2.92 13.61 19.52
C TYR A 508 2.04 14.87 19.55
N LYS A 509 1.35 15.13 20.68
CA LYS A 509 0.57 16.35 20.83
C LYS A 509 1.38 17.64 20.82
N GLN A 510 2.65 17.58 21.17
CA GLN A 510 3.54 18.73 21.10
C GLN A 510 4.07 18.96 19.69
N ASP A 511 4.20 17.90 18.90
CA ASP A 511 4.73 17.96 17.54
C ASP A 511 3.67 18.44 16.51
N ILE A 512 2.40 18.23 16.78
CA ILE A 512 1.29 18.65 15.93
C ILE A 512 0.59 19.90 16.44
#